data_d6fcb0463c534abcf8f7ba53188c4f97
#
_entry.id   d6fcb0463c534abcf8f7ba53188c4f97
#
_cell.length_a   1.000
_cell.length_b   1.000
_cell.length_c   1.000
_cell.angle_alpha   90.00
_cell.angle_beta   90.00
_cell.angle_gamma   90.00
#
_symmetry.space_group_name_H-M   'P 1'
#
loop_
_entity.id
_entity.type
_entity.pdbx_description
1 polymer ?
#
loop_
_entity_poly.entity_id
_entity_poly.type
_entity_poly.pdbx_seq_one_letter_code
_entity_poly.pdbx_strand_id
1 'polypeptide(L)'
;EISACLVGSEMCIRDRGRALEVLHRYQTDFIALAGFLLRVPDDILHDYPNKIVNIHPALLPKFGGKGMYGNRVHEAVIAAAEKESGITIHFINGHYDEGDTIFQATCPVMPDDTPETLAARVHALEYEHFPQVIEKILM
;
A
#
# COMPACT_ATOMS: atom_id res chain seq x y z
N GLU A 1 -1.06 7.07 -21.57
CA GLU A 1 -0.86 7.24 -20.14
C GLU A 1 0.21 6.27 -19.65
N ILE A 2 1.21 6.80 -18.97
CA ILE A 2 2.27 6.00 -18.35
C ILE A 2 2.07 6.08 -16.85
N SER A 3 1.80 4.94 -16.21
CA SER A 3 1.79 4.85 -14.76
C SER A 3 3.10 4.24 -14.29
N ALA A 4 3.72 4.81 -13.27
CA ALA A 4 4.89 4.25 -12.63
C ALA A 4 4.48 3.57 -11.34
N CYS A 5 5.00 2.37 -11.10
CA CYS A 5 4.83 1.64 -9.86
C CYS A 5 6.16 1.61 -9.11
N LEU A 6 6.15 2.08 -7.87
CA LEU A 6 7.31 2.02 -6.99
C LEU A 6 7.11 0.84 -6.04
N VAL A 7 8.00 -0.13 -6.09
CA VAL A 7 7.94 -1.36 -5.30
C VAL A 7 9.21 -1.49 -4.46
N GLY A 8 9.05 -1.84 -3.18
CA GLY A 8 10.16 -2.17 -2.31
C GLY A 8 10.80 -0.99 -1.61
N SER A 9 11.96 -1.24 -1.00
CA SER A 9 12.67 -0.30 -0.13
C SER A 9 13.84 0.40 -0.82
N GLU A 10 13.86 0.43 -2.13
CA GLU A 10 15.03 0.88 -2.89
C GLU A 10 15.29 2.38 -2.89
N MET A 11 14.38 3.17 -2.34
CA MET A 11 14.52 4.61 -2.31
C MET A 11 15.30 5.08 -1.10
N CYS A 12 16.64 5.12 -1.20
CA CYS A 12 17.47 5.67 -0.14
C CYS A 12 17.43 7.20 -0.15
N ILE A 13 17.94 7.83 0.93
CA ILE A 13 17.94 9.31 1.08
C ILE A 13 18.61 10.00 -0.11
N ARG A 14 19.64 9.37 -0.69
CA ARG A 14 20.36 9.92 -1.86
C ARG A 14 19.51 9.95 -3.12
N ASP A 15 18.51 9.08 -3.21
CA ASP A 15 17.73 8.90 -4.43
C ASP A 15 16.38 9.62 -4.42
N ARG A 16 16.02 10.31 -3.33
CA ARG A 16 14.72 10.97 -3.20
C ARG A 16 14.47 12.00 -4.31
N GLY A 17 15.45 12.86 -4.59
CA GLY A 17 15.36 13.82 -5.69
C GLY A 17 15.33 13.16 -7.06
N ARG A 18 16.05 12.03 -7.20
CA ARG A 18 16.09 11.27 -8.45
C ARG A 18 14.76 10.59 -8.75
N ALA A 19 14.02 10.16 -7.71
CA ALA A 19 12.70 9.56 -7.92
C ALA A 19 11.75 10.55 -8.59
N LEU A 20 11.70 11.78 -8.11
CA LEU A 20 10.88 12.83 -8.72
C LEU A 20 11.31 13.12 -10.16
N GLU A 21 12.63 13.22 -10.42
CA GLU A 21 13.15 13.40 -11.77
C GLU A 21 12.72 12.28 -12.72
N VAL A 22 12.76 11.02 -12.26
CA VAL A 22 12.33 9.85 -13.05
C VAL A 22 10.84 9.94 -13.34
N LEU A 23 10.03 10.27 -12.35
CA LEU A 23 8.59 10.44 -12.53
C LEU A 23 8.27 11.51 -13.57
N HIS A 24 8.97 12.65 -13.52
CA HIS A 24 8.80 13.73 -14.49
C HIS A 24 9.28 13.30 -15.90
N ARG A 25 10.39 12.57 -15.97
CA ARG A 25 10.94 12.09 -17.25
C ARG A 25 9.94 11.19 -17.99
N TYR A 26 9.23 10.33 -17.27
CA TYR A 26 8.23 9.44 -17.86
C TYR A 26 6.85 10.08 -17.96
N GLN A 27 6.72 11.36 -17.64
CA GLN A 27 5.44 12.08 -17.67
C GLN A 27 4.35 11.32 -16.90
N THR A 28 4.73 10.88 -15.69
CA THR A 28 3.84 10.10 -14.82
C THR A 28 2.68 10.94 -14.34
N ASP A 29 1.46 10.42 -14.47
CA ASP A 29 0.23 11.08 -14.04
C ASP A 29 -0.32 10.50 -12.74
N PHE A 30 0.05 9.28 -12.40
CA PHE A 30 -0.52 8.55 -11.26
C PHE A 30 0.49 7.55 -10.72
N ILE A 31 0.52 7.37 -9.41
CA ILE A 31 1.46 6.49 -8.73
C ILE A 31 0.69 5.47 -7.89
N ALA A 32 1.00 4.19 -8.11
CA ALA A 32 0.47 3.10 -7.29
C ALA A 32 1.63 2.46 -6.51
N LEU A 33 1.47 2.36 -5.19
CA LEU A 33 2.46 1.77 -4.31
C LEU A 33 2.00 0.40 -3.83
N ALA A 34 2.89 -0.58 -3.93
CA ALA A 34 2.65 -1.93 -3.42
C ALA A 34 3.94 -2.41 -2.75
N GLY A 35 3.88 -2.65 -1.45
CA GLY A 35 5.06 -3.06 -0.68
C GLY A 35 6.10 -1.97 -0.49
N PHE A 36 5.71 -0.72 -0.60
CA PHE A 36 6.61 0.42 -0.39
C PHE A 36 6.73 0.69 1.11
N LEU A 37 7.95 0.54 1.63
CA LEU A 37 8.20 0.54 3.08
C LEU A 37 8.59 1.90 3.64
N LEU A 38 8.93 2.85 2.77
CA LEU A 38 9.42 4.16 3.18
C LEU A 38 8.30 5.20 3.08
N ARG A 39 8.45 6.26 3.86
CA ARG A 39 7.56 7.42 3.70
C ARG A 39 7.81 8.06 2.33
N VAL A 40 6.75 8.38 1.62
CA VAL A 40 6.86 9.08 0.34
C VAL A 40 7.42 10.48 0.59
N PRO A 41 8.47 10.89 -0.14
CA PRO A 41 9.07 12.22 0.02
C PRO A 41 8.08 13.36 -0.22
N ASP A 42 8.28 14.46 0.49
CA ASP A 42 7.37 15.61 0.43
C ASP A 42 7.29 16.26 -0.96
N ASP A 43 8.39 16.24 -1.72
CA ASP A 43 8.42 16.78 -3.08
C ASP A 43 7.49 15.97 -4.02
N ILE A 44 7.46 14.66 -3.87
CA ILE A 44 6.56 13.79 -4.63
C ILE A 44 5.11 14.03 -4.19
N LEU A 45 4.85 14.12 -2.88
CA LEU A 45 3.52 14.40 -2.36
C LEU A 45 2.99 15.74 -2.88
N HIS A 46 3.86 16.75 -2.97
CA HIS A 46 3.50 18.08 -3.45
C HIS A 46 3.13 18.07 -4.94
N ASP A 47 3.87 17.34 -5.76
CA ASP A 47 3.67 17.32 -7.21
C ASP A 47 2.53 16.39 -7.64
N TYR A 48 2.15 15.42 -6.78
CA TYR A 48 1.11 14.42 -7.10
C TYR A 48 -0.01 14.42 -6.05
N PRO A 49 -0.69 15.56 -5.82
CA PRO A 49 -1.77 15.61 -4.83
C PRO A 49 -2.96 14.75 -5.28
N ASN A 50 -3.41 13.85 -4.40
CA ASN A 50 -4.50 12.89 -4.66
C ASN A 50 -4.25 11.99 -5.88
N LYS A 51 -2.99 11.75 -6.20
CA LYS A 51 -2.59 10.89 -7.35
C LYS A 51 -1.67 9.75 -6.94
N ILE A 52 -1.52 9.52 -5.65
CA ILE A 52 -0.72 8.42 -5.12
C ILE A 52 -1.62 7.54 -4.27
N VAL A 53 -1.71 6.27 -4.63
CA VAL A 53 -2.46 5.27 -3.86
C VAL A 53 -1.52 4.20 -3.36
N ASN A 54 -1.86 3.63 -2.22
CA ASN A 54 -1.13 2.51 -1.62
C ASN A 54 -2.11 1.40 -1.28
N ILE A 55 -1.63 0.17 -1.31
CA ILE A 55 -2.35 -0.97 -0.79
C ILE A 55 -1.67 -1.46 0.49
N HIS A 56 -2.45 -1.57 1.57
CA HIS A 56 -1.99 -2.05 2.86
C HIS A 56 -2.62 -3.41 3.16
N PRO A 57 -1.84 -4.40 3.63
CA PRO A 57 -2.34 -5.78 3.80
C PRO A 57 -3.07 -5.99 5.13
N ALA A 58 -3.91 -5.06 5.52
CA ALA A 58 -4.79 -5.15 6.68
C ALA A 58 -5.97 -4.20 6.56
N LEU A 59 -6.92 -4.33 7.47
CA LEU A 59 -8.10 -3.46 7.53
C LEU A 59 -7.79 -2.23 8.38
N LEU A 60 -7.34 -1.14 7.73
CA LEU A 60 -7.04 0.11 8.42
C LEU A 60 -8.31 0.68 9.10
N PRO A 61 -8.17 1.39 10.20
CA PRO A 61 -6.94 1.89 10.82
C PRO A 61 -6.18 0.88 11.68
N LYS A 62 -6.72 -0.30 11.91
CA LYS A 62 -6.02 -1.34 12.66
C LYS A 62 -4.78 -1.81 11.89
N PHE A 63 -3.73 -2.12 12.62
CA PHE A 63 -2.50 -2.70 12.08
C PHE A 63 -1.84 -1.85 10.98
N GLY A 64 -2.01 -0.53 11.06
CA GLY A 64 -1.33 0.43 10.21
C GLY A 64 -0.26 1.19 10.96
N GLY A 65 0.43 2.07 10.25
CA GLY A 65 1.42 2.97 10.81
C GLY A 65 2.85 2.46 10.70
N LYS A 66 3.77 3.18 11.36
CA LYS A 66 5.19 2.89 11.29
C LYS A 66 5.52 1.46 11.77
N GLY A 67 6.27 0.73 10.96
CA GLY A 67 6.68 -0.64 11.29
C GLY A 67 5.69 -1.73 10.91
N MET A 68 4.48 -1.37 10.49
CA MET A 68 3.45 -2.34 10.07
C MET A 68 3.56 -2.61 8.57
N TYR A 69 4.42 -3.56 8.22
CA TYR A 69 4.64 -3.99 6.84
C TYR A 69 4.99 -5.49 6.77
N GLY A 70 4.74 -6.08 5.62
CA GLY A 70 5.07 -7.47 5.35
C GLY A 70 4.44 -8.43 6.35
N ASN A 71 5.20 -9.43 6.77
CA ASN A 71 4.71 -10.44 7.71
C ASN A 71 4.40 -9.89 9.10
N ARG A 72 4.98 -8.76 9.49
CA ARG A 72 4.69 -8.11 10.79
C ARG A 72 3.20 -7.78 10.94
N VAL A 73 2.55 -7.39 9.86
CA VAL A 73 1.11 -7.11 9.87
C VAL A 73 0.34 -8.39 10.18
N HIS A 74 0.65 -9.47 9.49
CA HIS A 74 -0.05 -10.76 9.69
C HIS A 74 0.22 -11.36 11.06
N GLU A 75 1.44 -11.23 11.56
CA GLU A 75 1.80 -11.63 12.93
C GLU A 75 0.95 -10.87 13.96
N ALA A 76 0.81 -9.55 13.77
CA ALA A 76 0.02 -8.72 14.67
C ALA A 76 -1.47 -9.06 14.63
N VAL A 77 -2.01 -9.32 13.45
CA VAL A 77 -3.42 -9.73 13.28
C VAL A 77 -3.69 -11.04 14.02
N ILE A 78 -2.81 -12.03 13.85
CA ILE A 78 -2.93 -13.32 14.52
C ILE A 78 -2.76 -13.19 16.04
N ALA A 79 -1.77 -12.41 16.49
CA ALA A 79 -1.53 -12.15 17.92
C ALA A 79 -2.70 -11.47 18.59
N ALA A 80 -3.43 -10.62 17.87
CA ALA A 80 -4.62 -9.94 18.37
C ALA A 80 -5.88 -10.82 18.34
N ALA A 81 -5.77 -12.06 17.86
CA ALA A 81 -6.87 -13.01 17.72
C ALA A 81 -8.03 -12.44 16.89
N GLU A 82 -7.72 -11.66 15.86
CA GLU A 82 -8.74 -11.15 14.94
C GLU A 82 -9.36 -12.29 14.14
N LYS A 83 -10.64 -12.17 13.86
CA LYS A 83 -11.38 -13.19 13.09
C LYS A 83 -11.36 -12.92 11.59
N GLU A 84 -11.02 -11.70 11.20
CA GLU A 84 -10.88 -11.31 9.80
C GLU A 84 -9.72 -10.37 9.61
N SER A 85 -9.16 -10.41 8.41
CA SER A 85 -8.16 -9.48 7.91
C SER A 85 -8.57 -9.04 6.52
N GLY A 86 -7.68 -8.43 5.77
CA GLY A 86 -7.99 -8.01 4.41
C GLY A 86 -6.98 -7.01 3.88
N ILE A 87 -7.46 -6.20 2.96
CA ILE A 87 -6.66 -5.14 2.32
C ILE A 87 -7.36 -3.80 2.47
N THR A 88 -6.57 -2.73 2.47
CA THR A 88 -7.05 -1.36 2.37
C THR A 88 -6.30 -0.66 1.27
N ILE A 89 -7.02 -0.10 0.32
CA ILE A 89 -6.47 0.77 -0.73
C ILE A 89 -6.83 2.20 -0.35
N HIS A 90 -5.82 3.07 -0.24
CA HIS A 90 -6.01 4.42 0.25
C HIS A 90 -5.10 5.42 -0.47
N PHE A 91 -5.50 6.68 -0.47
CA PHE A 91 -4.63 7.76 -0.91
C PHE A 91 -3.51 7.98 0.10
N ILE A 92 -2.36 8.41 -0.40
CA ILE A 92 -1.19 8.72 0.43
C ILE A 92 -1.22 10.21 0.82
N ASN A 93 -1.00 10.46 2.11
CA ASN A 93 -0.68 11.78 2.63
C ASN A 93 0.69 11.74 3.33
N GLY A 94 1.06 12.75 4.09
CA GLY A 94 2.33 12.79 4.79
C GLY A 94 2.48 11.83 5.97
N HIS A 95 1.44 11.07 6.31
CA HIS A 95 1.41 10.13 7.44
C HIS A 95 1.24 8.69 6.97
N TYR A 96 1.88 7.74 7.67
CA TYR A 96 1.79 6.33 7.32
C TYR A 96 0.35 5.81 7.47
N ASP A 97 -0.18 5.24 6.40
CA ASP A 97 -1.47 4.54 6.37
C ASP A 97 -2.65 5.35 6.91
N GLU A 98 -2.59 6.68 6.83
CA GLU A 98 -3.63 7.59 7.34
C GLU A 98 -4.38 8.38 6.26
N GLY A 99 -4.10 8.12 4.99
CA GLY A 99 -4.82 8.77 3.88
C GLY A 99 -6.25 8.23 3.72
N ASP A 100 -7.05 8.93 2.93
CA ASP A 100 -8.45 8.54 2.70
C ASP A 100 -8.57 7.15 2.10
N THR A 101 -9.39 6.32 2.71
CA THR A 101 -9.67 4.96 2.23
C THR A 101 -10.53 5.00 0.99
N ILE A 102 -10.09 4.29 -0.05
CA ILE A 102 -10.80 4.15 -1.32
C ILE A 102 -11.61 2.86 -1.34
N PHE A 103 -11.01 1.77 -0.87
CA PHE A 103 -11.58 0.43 -0.96
C PHE A 103 -11.00 -0.49 0.10
N GLN A 104 -11.84 -1.37 0.63
CA GLN A 104 -11.40 -2.45 1.52
C GLN A 104 -12.06 -3.76 1.10
N ALA A 105 -11.32 -4.87 1.21
CA ALA A 105 -11.84 -6.21 1.05
C ALA A 105 -11.39 -7.06 2.23
N THR A 106 -12.20 -8.01 2.64
CA THR A 106 -11.95 -8.84 3.82
C THR A 106 -11.74 -10.30 3.46
N CYS A 107 -11.01 -11.00 4.32
CA CYS A 107 -10.88 -12.45 4.29
C CYS A 107 -10.88 -12.99 5.72
N PRO A 108 -11.28 -14.26 5.92
CA PRO A 108 -11.26 -14.85 7.26
C PRO A 108 -9.84 -15.12 7.75
N VAL A 109 -9.64 -15.04 9.06
CA VAL A 109 -8.44 -15.55 9.73
C VAL A 109 -8.85 -16.89 10.37
N MET A 110 -8.18 -17.96 9.99
CA MET A 110 -8.51 -19.31 10.49
C MET A 110 -7.74 -19.60 11.79
N PRO A 111 -8.28 -20.47 12.68
CA PRO A 111 -7.62 -20.77 13.96
C PRO A 111 -6.22 -21.35 13.83
N ASP A 112 -5.92 -22.00 12.71
CA ASP A 112 -4.63 -22.65 12.42
C ASP A 112 -3.74 -21.81 11.48
N ASP A 113 -4.12 -20.56 11.19
CA ASP A 113 -3.32 -19.70 10.31
C ASP A 113 -1.96 -19.38 10.93
N THR A 114 -0.95 -19.42 10.07
CA THR A 114 0.36 -18.83 10.31
C THR A 114 0.42 -17.47 9.57
N PRO A 115 1.41 -16.62 9.87
CA PRO A 115 1.59 -15.39 9.10
C PRO A 115 1.69 -15.64 7.60
N GLU A 116 2.32 -16.74 7.19
CA GLU A 116 2.52 -17.11 5.79
C GLU A 116 1.20 -17.51 5.11
N THR A 117 0.34 -18.31 5.77
CA THR A 117 -0.94 -18.72 5.19
C THR A 117 -1.92 -17.57 5.11
N LEU A 118 -1.92 -16.70 6.12
CA LEU A 118 -2.72 -15.48 6.09
C LEU A 118 -2.25 -14.53 5.00
N ALA A 119 -0.93 -14.35 4.88
CA ALA A 119 -0.33 -13.51 3.83
C ALA A 119 -0.76 -13.97 2.43
N ALA A 120 -0.74 -15.28 2.17
CA ALA A 120 -1.17 -15.83 0.88
C ALA A 120 -2.62 -15.48 0.56
N ARG A 121 -3.50 -15.56 1.56
CA ARG A 121 -4.92 -15.22 1.40
C ARG A 121 -5.11 -13.72 1.15
N VAL A 122 -4.39 -12.88 1.87
CA VAL A 122 -4.43 -11.42 1.69
C VAL A 122 -3.87 -11.02 0.33
N HIS A 123 -2.77 -11.62 -0.12
CA HIS A 123 -2.21 -11.36 -1.45
C HIS A 123 -3.19 -11.71 -2.58
N ALA A 124 -3.99 -12.75 -2.42
CA ALA A 124 -5.03 -13.08 -3.40
C ALA A 124 -6.03 -11.93 -3.56
N LEU A 125 -6.40 -11.27 -2.45
CA LEU A 125 -7.26 -10.08 -2.50
C LEU A 125 -6.56 -8.90 -3.21
N GLU A 126 -5.27 -8.72 -2.98
CA GLU A 126 -4.51 -7.65 -3.65
C GLU A 126 -4.52 -7.84 -5.16
N TYR A 127 -4.23 -9.05 -5.64
CA TYR A 127 -4.20 -9.35 -7.06
C TYR A 127 -5.57 -9.21 -7.72
N GLU A 128 -6.63 -9.55 -7.01
CA GLU A 128 -8.00 -9.43 -7.51
C GLU A 128 -8.46 -7.98 -7.60
N HIS A 129 -8.24 -7.18 -6.55
CA HIS A 129 -8.89 -5.89 -6.40
C HIS A 129 -8.06 -4.68 -6.79
N PHE A 130 -6.74 -4.71 -6.58
CA PHE A 130 -5.91 -3.52 -6.79
C PHE A 130 -5.94 -3.03 -8.24
N PRO A 131 -5.76 -3.89 -9.26
CA PRO A 131 -5.85 -3.43 -10.65
C PRO A 131 -7.20 -2.83 -11.00
N GLN A 132 -8.28 -3.42 -10.50
CA GLN A 132 -9.65 -2.95 -10.77
C GLN A 132 -9.91 -1.58 -10.14
N VAL A 133 -9.43 -1.37 -8.92
CA VAL A 133 -9.57 -0.08 -8.22
C VAL A 133 -8.76 1.01 -8.92
N ILE A 134 -7.52 0.71 -9.33
CA ILE A 134 -6.69 1.65 -10.08
C ILE A 134 -7.39 2.02 -11.40
N GLU A 135 -7.90 1.06 -12.12
CA GLU A 135 -8.63 1.30 -13.37
C GLU A 135 -9.80 2.27 -13.18
N LYS A 136 -10.59 2.08 -12.13
CA LYS A 136 -11.70 2.98 -11.81
C LYS A 136 -11.25 4.40 -11.49
N ILE A 137 -10.12 4.55 -10.79
CA ILE A 137 -9.59 5.88 -10.45
C ILE A 137 -9.13 6.62 -11.70
N LEU A 138 -8.53 5.90 -12.65
CA LEU A 138 -7.97 6.48 -13.87
C LEU A 138 -9.02 6.77 -14.97
N MET A 139 -10.22 6.28 -14.81
CA MET A 139 -11.30 6.51 -15.78
C MET A 139 -11.90 7.89 -15.69
#